data_ae1ebdd3480f913f996b7df125aeae06
#
_entry.id   ae1ebdd3480f913f996b7df125aeae06
#
_cell.length_a   1.000
_cell.length_b   1.000
_cell.length_c   1.000
_cell.angle_alpha   90.00
_cell.angle_beta   90.00
_cell.angle_gamma   90.00
#
_symmetry.space_group_name_H-M   'P 1'
#
loop_
_entity.id
_entity.type
_entity.pdbx_description
1 polymer ?
#
loop_
_entity_poly.entity_id
_entity_poly.type
_entity_poly.pdbx_seq_one_letter_code
_entity_poly.pdbx_strand_id
1 'polypeptide(L)'
;RLTPEAFKESKKIPLIVVLDHIRSLNNVGSVFRTSDAFRVEAIYLCGITACPPNAEIHKTALGAEETVDWEYFKDTPEAVDKLRQEGYTVCAVEQAEGSVMLDNLQLDKTKKYAIVMGNEVKGVQQNVVDNCDICIEIPQYGTKHSLNVSVTTGIEIGRAHV
;
A
#
# COMPACT_ATOMS: atom_id res chain seq x y z
N ARG A 1 -19.96 -10.24 -8.61
CA ARG A 1 -18.57 -10.54 -8.22
C ARG A 1 -17.84 -11.25 -9.34
N LEU A 2 -16.55 -10.96 -9.50
CA LEU A 2 -15.72 -11.61 -10.49
C LEU A 2 -15.24 -12.97 -9.99
N THR A 3 -15.07 -13.93 -10.91
CA THR A 3 -14.28 -15.12 -10.63
C THR A 3 -12.81 -14.74 -10.52
N PRO A 4 -11.95 -15.57 -9.87
CA PRO A 4 -10.51 -15.30 -9.86
C PRO A 4 -9.92 -15.11 -11.26
N GLU A 5 -10.34 -15.91 -12.22
CA GLU A 5 -9.87 -15.83 -13.61
C GLU A 5 -10.29 -14.50 -14.26
N ALA A 6 -11.55 -14.11 -14.10
CA ALA A 6 -12.06 -12.85 -14.63
C ALA A 6 -11.38 -11.65 -13.95
N PHE A 7 -11.07 -11.75 -12.66
CA PHE A 7 -10.32 -10.73 -11.94
C PHE A 7 -8.92 -10.54 -12.54
N LYS A 8 -8.20 -11.64 -12.80
CA LYS A 8 -6.84 -11.58 -13.38
C LYS A 8 -6.83 -10.88 -14.72
N GLU A 9 -7.86 -11.08 -15.52
CA GLU A 9 -7.99 -10.49 -16.86
C GLU A 9 -8.58 -9.08 -16.83
N SER A 10 -9.17 -8.66 -15.71
CA SER A 10 -9.81 -7.35 -15.59
C SER A 10 -8.79 -6.22 -15.57
N LYS A 11 -9.26 -5.01 -15.93
CA LYS A 11 -8.45 -3.80 -15.83
C LYS A 11 -8.24 -3.47 -14.35
N LYS A 12 -6.99 -3.17 -14.00
CA LYS A 12 -6.61 -2.74 -12.64
C LYS A 12 -6.47 -1.22 -12.59
N ILE A 13 -6.66 -0.64 -11.42
CA ILE A 13 -6.27 0.76 -11.22
C ILE A 13 -4.75 0.84 -11.15
N PRO A 14 -4.12 1.90 -11.69
CA PRO A 14 -2.66 2.02 -11.75
C PRO A 14 -2.09 2.45 -10.39
N LEU A 15 -2.31 1.62 -9.39
CA LEU A 15 -1.89 1.84 -8.01
C LEU A 15 -1.22 0.58 -7.47
N ILE A 16 -0.04 0.75 -6.89
CA ILE A 16 0.67 -0.32 -6.17
C ILE A 16 0.74 0.06 -4.71
N VAL A 17 0.44 -0.91 -3.84
CA VAL A 17 0.58 -0.76 -2.39
C VAL A 17 1.89 -1.41 -1.96
N VAL A 18 2.74 -0.64 -1.30
CA VAL A 18 4.04 -1.11 -0.79
C VAL A 18 3.96 -1.24 0.72
N LEU A 19 4.23 -2.42 1.25
CA LEU A 19 4.22 -2.69 2.69
C LEU A 19 5.65 -2.75 3.20
N ASP A 20 6.05 -1.73 3.95
CA ASP A 20 7.41 -1.53 4.46
C ASP A 20 7.54 -2.14 5.87
N HIS A 21 8.05 -3.36 5.96
CA HIS A 21 8.26 -4.05 7.23
C HIS A 21 6.99 -4.13 8.10
N ILE A 22 5.89 -4.56 7.52
CA ILE A 22 4.64 -4.77 8.24
C ILE A 22 4.73 -6.06 9.05
N ARG A 23 4.50 -5.97 10.36
CA ARG A 23 4.63 -7.10 11.29
C ARG A 23 3.37 -7.96 11.35
N SER A 24 2.21 -7.34 11.33
CA SER A 24 0.94 -8.02 11.56
C SER A 24 0.49 -8.78 10.32
N LEU A 25 0.38 -10.09 10.46
CA LEU A 25 -0.18 -10.97 9.40
C LEU A 25 -1.62 -10.61 9.08
N ASN A 26 -2.39 -10.21 10.09
CA ASN A 26 -3.77 -9.75 9.89
C ASN A 26 -3.85 -8.47 9.07
N ASN A 27 -2.92 -7.54 9.30
CA ASN A 27 -2.85 -6.31 8.49
C ASN A 27 -2.52 -6.64 7.03
N VAL A 28 -1.58 -7.54 6.80
CA VAL A 28 -1.22 -7.97 5.43
C VAL A 28 -2.44 -8.56 4.73
N GLY A 29 -3.15 -9.47 5.38
CA GLY A 29 -4.35 -10.08 4.80
C GLY A 29 -5.45 -9.06 4.52
N SER A 30 -5.66 -8.11 5.43
CA SER A 30 -6.66 -7.04 5.24
C SER A 30 -6.30 -6.13 4.06
N VAL A 31 -5.01 -5.87 3.85
CA VAL A 31 -4.54 -5.09 2.68
C VAL A 31 -4.84 -5.84 1.39
N PHE A 32 -4.61 -7.15 1.35
CA PHE A 32 -4.97 -7.97 0.19
C PHE A 32 -6.47 -7.89 -0.10
N ARG A 33 -7.30 -8.03 0.92
CA ARG A 33 -8.76 -7.98 0.76
C ARG A 33 -9.24 -6.63 0.22
N THR A 34 -8.73 -5.55 0.77
CA THR A 34 -9.08 -4.20 0.29
C THR A 34 -8.58 -3.97 -1.13
N SER A 35 -7.37 -4.43 -1.43
CA SER A 35 -6.76 -4.30 -2.76
C SER A 35 -7.55 -5.08 -3.82
N ASP A 36 -8.08 -6.25 -3.47
CA ASP A 36 -8.99 -7.00 -4.33
C ASP A 36 -10.26 -6.19 -4.62
N ALA A 37 -10.87 -5.64 -3.57
CA ALA A 37 -12.12 -4.90 -3.70
C ALA A 37 -12.03 -3.72 -4.67
N PHE A 38 -10.89 -3.06 -4.73
CA PHE A 38 -10.66 -1.89 -5.60
C PHE A 38 -9.84 -2.19 -6.85
N ARG A 39 -9.52 -3.45 -7.09
CA ARG A 39 -8.70 -3.88 -8.24
C ARG A 39 -7.36 -3.15 -8.31
N VAL A 40 -6.66 -3.08 -7.18
CA VAL A 40 -5.30 -2.55 -7.12
C VAL A 40 -4.39 -3.42 -7.99
N GLU A 41 -3.45 -2.81 -8.69
CA GLU A 41 -2.58 -3.49 -9.65
C GLU A 41 -1.72 -4.56 -8.99
N ALA A 42 -1.06 -4.24 -7.87
CA ALA A 42 -0.21 -5.19 -7.15
C ALA A 42 0.08 -4.71 -5.74
N ILE A 43 0.57 -5.64 -4.90
CA ILE A 43 1.09 -5.36 -3.57
C ILE A 43 2.56 -5.78 -3.54
N TYR A 44 3.44 -4.88 -3.09
CA TYR A 44 4.85 -5.17 -2.88
C TYR A 44 5.10 -5.39 -1.40
N LEU A 45 5.58 -6.59 -1.06
CA LEU A 45 5.82 -7.01 0.32
C LEU A 45 7.31 -6.91 0.61
N CYS A 46 7.69 -6.04 1.54
CA CYS A 46 9.10 -5.69 1.74
C CYS A 46 9.62 -6.06 3.13
N GLY A 47 10.85 -6.53 3.18
CA GLY A 47 11.57 -6.81 4.41
C GLY A 47 10.93 -7.93 5.23
N ILE A 48 10.56 -7.64 6.49
CA ILE A 48 9.94 -8.63 7.38
C ILE A 48 8.48 -8.93 7.05
N THR A 49 7.88 -8.20 6.12
CA THR A 49 6.49 -8.44 5.72
C THR A 49 6.33 -9.86 5.20
N ALA A 50 5.43 -10.62 5.83
CA ALA A 50 5.21 -12.01 5.44
C ALA A 50 4.51 -12.11 4.09
N CYS A 51 4.74 -13.22 3.40
CA CYS A 51 4.20 -13.48 2.07
C CYS A 51 3.24 -14.67 2.10
N PRO A 52 2.21 -14.67 1.21
CA PRO A 52 1.43 -15.88 0.99
C PRO A 52 2.31 -17.02 0.43
N PRO A 53 1.95 -18.29 0.64
CA PRO A 53 0.80 -18.73 1.42
C PRO A 53 1.06 -18.70 2.92
N ASN A 54 0.08 -18.26 3.67
CA ASN A 54 0.17 -18.19 5.13
C ASN A 54 -1.25 -18.23 5.71
N ALA A 55 -1.47 -19.13 6.68
CA ALA A 55 -2.80 -19.34 7.24
C ALA A 55 -3.35 -18.10 7.97
N GLU A 56 -2.50 -17.34 8.64
CA GLU A 56 -2.93 -16.12 9.35
C GLU A 56 -3.26 -14.99 8.37
N ILE A 57 -2.51 -14.85 7.30
CA ILE A 57 -2.83 -13.92 6.21
C ILE A 57 -4.18 -14.30 5.60
N HIS A 58 -4.40 -15.58 5.36
CA HIS A 58 -5.64 -16.07 4.75
C HIS A 58 -6.88 -15.72 5.57
N LYS A 59 -6.77 -15.69 6.91
CA LYS A 59 -7.92 -15.39 7.79
C LYS A 59 -8.57 -14.03 7.49
N THR A 60 -7.79 -13.06 7.06
CA THR A 60 -8.29 -11.71 6.73
C THR A 60 -8.32 -11.45 5.23
N ALA A 61 -7.46 -12.09 4.48
CA ALA A 61 -7.43 -11.96 3.01
C ALA A 61 -8.58 -12.70 2.33
N LEU A 62 -9.01 -13.85 2.87
CA LEU A 62 -10.16 -14.64 2.41
C LEU A 62 -10.07 -15.03 0.91
N GLY A 63 -8.86 -15.32 0.43
CA GLY A 63 -8.62 -15.70 -0.96
C GLY A 63 -8.11 -14.56 -1.85
N ALA A 64 -8.15 -13.32 -1.37
CA ALA A 64 -7.60 -12.19 -2.14
C ALA A 64 -6.10 -12.32 -2.40
N GLU A 65 -5.39 -13.09 -1.57
CA GLU A 65 -3.98 -13.39 -1.77
C GLU A 65 -3.71 -14.22 -3.04
N GLU A 66 -4.74 -14.80 -3.62
CA GLU A 66 -4.64 -15.56 -4.88
C GLU A 66 -5.09 -14.75 -6.09
N THR A 67 -5.79 -13.64 -5.89
CA THR A 67 -6.31 -12.82 -6.97
C THR A 67 -5.46 -11.58 -7.23
N VAL A 68 -5.01 -10.90 -6.18
CA VAL A 68 -4.17 -9.70 -6.30
C VAL A 68 -2.73 -10.12 -6.54
N ASP A 69 -2.11 -9.58 -7.57
CA ASP A 69 -0.69 -9.82 -7.83
C ASP A 69 0.16 -9.23 -6.72
N TRP A 70 1.25 -9.93 -6.37
CA TRP A 70 2.18 -9.46 -5.37
C TRP A 70 3.59 -9.87 -5.71
N GLU A 71 4.56 -9.14 -5.14
CA GLU A 71 5.99 -9.42 -5.30
C GLU A 71 6.69 -9.12 -3.99
N TYR A 72 7.69 -9.93 -3.64
CA TYR A 72 8.51 -9.73 -2.44
C TYR A 72 9.81 -9.01 -2.78
N PHE A 73 10.21 -8.07 -1.93
CA PHE A 73 11.50 -7.39 -1.99
C PHE A 73 12.21 -7.51 -0.65
N LYS A 74 13.48 -7.86 -0.68
CA LYS A 74 14.28 -8.01 0.52
C LYS A 74 14.35 -6.71 1.32
N ASP A 75 14.41 -5.56 0.63
CA ASP A 75 14.33 -4.26 1.27
C ASP A 75 13.44 -3.31 0.47
N THR A 76 12.87 -2.34 1.17
CA THR A 76 11.91 -1.41 0.59
C THR A 76 12.55 -0.44 -0.41
N PRO A 77 13.78 0.08 -0.21
CA PRO A 77 14.41 0.92 -1.23
C PRO A 77 14.49 0.30 -2.61
N GLU A 78 14.74 -1.01 -2.68
CA GLU A 78 14.77 -1.73 -3.96
C GLU A 78 13.41 -1.66 -4.67
N ALA A 79 12.32 -1.85 -3.92
CA ALA A 79 10.96 -1.74 -4.45
C ALA A 79 10.66 -0.33 -4.94
N VAL A 80 11.04 0.68 -4.17
CA VAL A 80 10.84 2.10 -4.52
C VAL A 80 11.59 2.45 -5.79
N ASP A 81 12.86 2.03 -5.89
CA ASP A 81 13.68 2.29 -7.07
C ASP A 81 13.08 1.66 -8.33
N LYS A 82 12.62 0.42 -8.23
CA LYS A 82 11.94 -0.25 -9.34
C LYS A 82 10.71 0.53 -9.79
N LEU A 83 9.87 0.94 -8.84
CA LEU A 83 8.65 1.69 -9.15
C LEU A 83 8.95 3.02 -9.83
N ARG A 84 9.94 3.76 -9.34
CA ARG A 84 10.31 5.03 -9.94
C ARG A 84 10.87 4.86 -11.35
N GLN A 85 11.68 3.84 -11.59
CA GLN A 85 12.18 3.49 -12.91
C GLN A 85 11.05 3.15 -13.89
N GLU A 86 9.98 2.55 -13.39
CA GLU A 86 8.81 2.19 -14.19
C GLU A 86 7.79 3.33 -14.32
N GLY A 87 8.12 4.51 -13.83
CA GLY A 87 7.31 5.71 -14.00
C GLY A 87 6.23 5.93 -12.96
N TYR A 88 6.25 5.22 -11.82
CA TYR A 88 5.32 5.46 -10.72
C TYR A 88 5.76 6.66 -9.91
N THR A 89 4.78 7.48 -9.50
CA THR A 89 4.99 8.47 -8.45
C THR A 89 4.81 7.78 -7.11
N VAL A 90 5.85 7.77 -6.30
CA VAL A 90 5.86 7.03 -5.03
C VAL A 90 5.56 7.98 -3.87
N CYS A 91 4.54 7.66 -3.11
CA CYS A 91 4.05 8.45 -2.00
C CYS A 91 4.21 7.67 -0.69
N ALA A 92 4.96 8.22 0.26
CA ALA A 92 5.05 7.65 1.60
C ALA A 92 3.90 8.18 2.46
N VAL A 93 3.20 7.29 3.15
CA VAL A 93 2.14 7.68 4.09
C VAL A 93 2.78 7.84 5.46
N GLU A 94 3.15 9.06 5.79
CA GLU A 94 3.92 9.37 7.00
C GLU A 94 3.74 10.82 7.40
N GLN A 95 3.82 11.09 8.70
CA GLN A 95 3.88 12.44 9.24
C GLN A 95 5.32 12.94 9.09
N ALA A 96 5.55 13.85 8.17
CA ALA A 96 6.88 14.39 7.90
C ALA A 96 6.80 15.87 7.56
N GLU A 97 7.92 16.56 7.73
CA GLU A 97 8.02 17.95 7.30
C GLU A 97 7.79 18.03 5.79
N GLY A 98 6.96 18.97 5.37
CA GLY A 98 6.61 19.13 3.95
C GLY A 98 5.59 18.14 3.42
N SER A 99 4.95 17.34 4.29
CA SER A 99 3.91 16.41 3.86
C SER A 99 2.68 17.15 3.34
N VAL A 100 1.95 16.49 2.43
CA VAL A 100 0.68 16.98 1.90
C VAL A 100 -0.45 16.25 2.62
N MET A 101 -1.41 17.01 3.14
CA MET A 101 -2.61 16.41 3.74
C MET A 101 -3.43 15.71 2.67
N LEU A 102 -3.95 14.53 2.98
CA LEU A 102 -4.68 13.71 2.02
C LEU A 102 -5.90 14.42 1.43
N ASP A 103 -6.61 15.21 2.24
CA ASP A 103 -7.77 15.98 1.78
C ASP A 103 -7.40 17.11 0.82
N ASN A 104 -6.15 17.53 0.80
CA ASN A 104 -5.63 18.55 -0.12
C ASN A 104 -4.88 17.94 -1.31
N LEU A 105 -4.72 16.62 -1.34
CA LEU A 105 -3.98 15.94 -2.40
C LEU A 105 -4.81 15.92 -3.69
N GLN A 106 -4.18 16.37 -4.78
CA GLN A 106 -4.76 16.27 -6.11
C GLN A 106 -3.99 15.23 -6.91
N LEU A 107 -4.69 14.16 -7.29
CA LEU A 107 -4.11 13.09 -8.09
C LEU A 107 -4.35 13.35 -9.57
N ASP A 108 -3.30 13.13 -10.34
CA ASP A 108 -3.38 13.18 -11.80
C ASP A 108 -3.79 11.79 -12.32
N LYS A 109 -4.97 11.71 -12.91
CA LYS A 109 -5.52 10.44 -13.41
C LYS A 109 -4.74 9.85 -14.60
N THR A 110 -3.80 10.60 -15.17
CA THR A 110 -2.93 10.10 -16.24
C THR A 110 -1.68 9.44 -15.72
N LYS A 111 -1.41 9.53 -14.42
CA LYS A 111 -0.20 9.01 -13.78
C LYS A 111 -0.46 7.71 -13.04
N LYS A 112 0.64 6.97 -12.80
CA LYS A 112 0.66 5.77 -11.97
C LYS A 112 1.22 6.13 -10.60
N TYR A 113 0.62 5.58 -9.55
CA TYR A 113 1.02 5.87 -8.17
C TYR A 113 1.36 4.61 -7.40
N ALA A 114 2.25 4.75 -6.45
CA ALA A 114 2.50 3.74 -5.42
C ALA A 114 2.42 4.41 -4.06
N ILE A 115 1.80 3.73 -3.10
CA ILE A 115 1.71 4.21 -1.71
C ILE A 115 2.51 3.27 -0.81
N VAL A 116 3.37 3.85 0.02
CA VAL A 116 4.19 3.09 0.96
C VAL A 116 3.60 3.22 2.35
N MET A 117 3.21 2.07 2.91
CA MET A 117 2.68 1.95 4.27
C MET A 117 3.79 1.46 5.18
N GLY A 118 4.00 2.16 6.28
CA GLY A 118 5.10 1.88 7.19
C GLY A 118 4.77 0.89 8.30
N ASN A 119 5.83 0.43 8.96
CA ASN A 119 5.76 -0.44 10.13
C ASN A 119 4.81 0.13 11.18
N GLU A 120 4.07 -0.74 11.86
CA GLU A 120 3.03 -0.36 12.83
C GLU A 120 3.56 0.45 14.00
N VAL A 121 4.83 0.28 14.34
CA VAL A 121 5.48 0.99 15.44
C VAL A 121 6.39 2.11 14.95
N LYS A 122 7.23 1.81 13.94
CA LYS A 122 8.31 2.69 13.49
C LYS A 122 7.93 3.59 12.33
N GLY A 123 6.79 3.35 11.69
CA GLY A 123 6.42 4.06 10.47
C GLY A 123 7.27 3.67 9.27
N VAL A 124 7.28 4.51 8.25
CA VAL A 124 8.10 4.32 7.06
C VAL A 124 9.57 4.65 7.39
N GLN A 125 10.50 3.80 6.97
CA GLN A 125 11.93 4.02 7.19
C GLN A 125 12.37 5.35 6.56
N GLN A 126 13.28 6.07 7.24
CA GLN A 126 13.71 7.39 6.77
C GLN A 126 14.36 7.32 5.38
N ASN A 127 15.16 6.30 5.11
CA ASN A 127 15.78 6.13 3.78
C ASN A 127 14.74 5.87 2.68
N VAL A 128 13.58 5.35 3.04
CA VAL A 128 12.46 5.17 2.10
C VAL A 128 11.76 6.51 1.88
N VAL A 129 11.46 7.24 2.95
CA VAL A 129 10.85 8.58 2.87
C VAL A 129 11.70 9.50 1.99
N ASP A 130 13.02 9.48 2.18
CA ASP A 130 13.96 10.33 1.44
C ASP A 130 13.94 10.05 -0.07
N ASN A 131 13.58 8.84 -0.48
CA ASN A 131 13.52 8.44 -1.88
C ASN A 131 12.12 8.50 -2.48
N CYS A 132 11.11 8.85 -1.69
CA CYS A 132 9.76 9.02 -2.19
C CYS A 132 9.59 10.39 -2.84
N ASP A 133 8.65 10.47 -3.77
CA ASP A 133 8.35 11.73 -4.46
C ASP A 133 7.52 12.65 -3.59
N ILE A 134 6.61 12.09 -2.79
CA ILE A 134 5.66 12.85 -1.95
C ILE A 134 5.50 12.12 -0.61
N CYS A 135 5.31 12.89 0.46
CA CYS A 135 4.80 12.36 1.73
C CYS A 135 3.35 12.80 1.89
N ILE A 136 2.48 11.87 2.25
CA ILE A 136 1.06 12.11 2.44
C ILE A 136 0.72 11.87 3.90
N GLU A 137 -0.02 12.80 4.47
CA GLU A 137 -0.47 12.71 5.85
C GLU A 137 -2.00 12.69 5.90
N ILE A 138 -2.58 11.74 6.66
CA ILE A 138 -4.02 11.72 6.91
C ILE A 138 -4.30 12.62 8.10
N PRO A 139 -5.16 13.65 7.95
CA PRO A 139 -5.48 14.52 9.09
C PRO A 139 -6.17 13.72 10.19
N GLN A 140 -5.70 13.88 11.41
CA GLN A 140 -6.22 13.20 12.59
C GLN A 140 -6.48 14.24 13.67
N TYR A 141 -7.62 14.16 14.31
CA TYR A 141 -8.08 15.16 15.28
C TYR A 141 -8.31 14.56 16.67
N GLY A 142 -7.94 13.29 16.86
CA GLY A 142 -8.08 12.60 18.13
C GLY A 142 -6.81 12.63 18.97
N THR A 143 -6.71 11.68 19.89
CA THR A 143 -5.61 11.60 20.86
C THR A 143 -4.50 10.62 20.46
N LYS A 144 -4.72 9.78 19.47
CA LYS A 144 -3.73 8.78 19.03
C LYS A 144 -2.81 9.35 17.96
N HIS A 145 -1.58 8.83 17.90
CA HIS A 145 -0.56 9.33 16.96
C HIS A 145 -0.74 8.76 15.56
N SER A 146 -1.34 7.58 15.43
CA SER A 146 -1.49 6.93 14.14
C SER A 146 -2.74 6.06 14.06
N LEU A 147 -3.17 5.79 12.85
CA LEU A 147 -4.23 4.84 12.54
C LEU A 147 -3.64 3.46 12.28
N ASN A 148 -4.48 2.42 12.40
CA ASN A 148 -4.11 1.08 11.99
C ASN A 148 -3.70 1.05 10.52
N VAL A 149 -2.66 0.29 10.18
CA VAL A 149 -2.11 0.22 8.83
C VAL A 149 -3.14 -0.21 7.80
N SER A 150 -3.95 -1.22 8.10
CA SER A 150 -4.96 -1.69 7.14
C SER A 150 -6.08 -0.66 6.93
N VAL A 151 -6.47 0.07 7.97
CA VAL A 151 -7.44 1.17 7.87
C VAL A 151 -6.86 2.31 7.04
N THR A 152 -5.62 2.70 7.31
CA THR A 152 -4.92 3.74 6.55
C THR A 152 -4.83 3.36 5.07
N THR A 153 -4.48 2.12 4.77
CA THR A 153 -4.41 1.62 3.40
C THR A 153 -5.78 1.75 2.71
N GLY A 154 -6.86 1.39 3.39
CA GLY A 154 -8.21 1.52 2.85
C GLY A 154 -8.59 2.97 2.53
N ILE A 155 -8.23 3.90 3.40
CA ILE A 155 -8.47 5.35 3.18
C ILE A 155 -7.69 5.83 1.96
N GLU A 156 -6.40 5.47 1.86
CA GLU A 156 -5.54 5.88 0.75
C GLU A 156 -6.03 5.31 -0.59
N ILE A 157 -6.37 4.01 -0.63
CA ILE A 157 -6.89 3.37 -1.84
C ILE A 157 -8.22 4.00 -2.24
N GLY A 158 -9.11 4.23 -1.29
CA GLY A 158 -10.40 4.87 -1.55
C GLY A 158 -10.23 6.27 -2.14
N ARG A 159 -9.27 7.05 -1.63
CA ARG A 159 -8.98 8.39 -2.17
C ARG A 159 -8.42 8.31 -3.59
N ALA A 160 -7.54 7.36 -3.86
CA ALA A 160 -6.95 7.17 -5.18
C ALA A 160 -7.98 6.66 -6.21
N HIS A 161 -8.95 5.89 -5.77
CA HIS A 161 -10.01 5.35 -6.63
C HIS A 161 -10.98 6.44 -7.10
N VAL A 162 -11.27 7.38 -6.26
CA VAL A 162 -12.16 8.52 -6.58
C VAL A 162 -11.45 9.54 -7.44
#